data_80509825a0e2fd3d04e4722f784d22cd
#
_entry.id   80509825a0e2fd3d04e4722f784d22cd
#
_cell.length_a   1.000
_cell.length_b   1.000
_cell.length_c   1.000
_cell.angle_alpha   90.00
_cell.angle_beta   90.00
_cell.angle_gamma   90.00
#
_symmetry.space_group_name_H-M   'P 1'
#
loop_
_entity.id
_entity.type
_entity.pdbx_description
1 polymer ?
#
loop_
_entity_poly.entity_id
_entity_poly.type
_entity_poly.pdbx_seq_one_letter_code
_entity_poly.pdbx_strand_id
1 'polypeptide(L)'
;METAFDGGLGGRCGAFCITWMTRTLGVIVTGLVIAVLIAIFLVLSSKKFSRWLSTLGSGKKKSKKKSKKPAGTDSDVEATLQEPDMPVVQDILPEEQPEPKLESEPAEELPTEPQAVTLAEKESVPEGNFEIISDNSLNAEVTEELKPIDNRLDPPDGLPKYKFPTLDLLEAHASGRREVSSEELTRNNNKIRAALANYKIQLNDVKAQVGPTVTLYKVYPAPGVKIADIKKLQEDIGMTLNARGVRVIQLSDCVGIEVANDYSSIVPLKALLNDTAFRESKAELPVAIGYTITQKVKVFDLADAPHLLVAGATKQGKSVGLNVIVSSLLYSKHPSELKFVFIDPKMVEFSSYAKLLKHYLAVLPDAGSEEDEANRSIVKNPKDAEKILRSLCIEMDDRYELLSKAGVNNIKLYNSRYKERKLRPDHGHRYLPYIVVVVDEYADLTMTIGGAPEARAASRSITNSIIRLAQKGRAAGLHVILATQRPSVDVINGLIKSNFPMRIAFRVASRVDSTTIIDSPGAEKLIGKGDMLFSAGIESERIQCGFVSGDEIDSINTFISDQRGYGKCYNTPYYLPDVTDTGAEGG
;
A
#
# COMPACT_ATOMS: atom_id res chain seq x y z
N MET A 1 -25.22 11.31 -49.37
CA MET A 1 -24.92 12.20 -48.21
C MET A 1 -25.78 11.83 -47.00
N GLU A 2 -25.99 10.54 -46.75
CA GLU A 2 -26.96 10.07 -45.71
C GLU A 2 -26.35 9.30 -44.53
N THR A 3 -25.04 9.32 -44.34
CA THR A 3 -24.41 8.50 -43.31
C THR A 3 -23.54 9.25 -42.30
N ALA A 4 -23.59 10.59 -42.25
CA ALA A 4 -22.70 11.35 -41.37
C ALA A 4 -23.24 11.60 -39.95
N PHE A 5 -24.56 11.39 -39.66
CA PHE A 5 -25.17 11.67 -38.36
C PHE A 5 -26.22 10.63 -37.97
N ASP A 6 -25.84 9.38 -37.95
CA ASP A 6 -26.68 8.32 -37.37
C ASP A 6 -26.77 8.54 -35.82
N GLY A 7 -27.80 9.24 -35.37
CA GLY A 7 -28.00 9.61 -33.97
C GLY A 7 -28.20 11.11 -33.71
N GLY A 8 -28.29 11.97 -34.76
CA GLY A 8 -28.47 13.42 -34.59
C GLY A 8 -27.21 14.17 -34.16
N LEU A 9 -27.34 15.47 -33.79
CA LEU A 9 -26.22 16.34 -33.39
C LEU A 9 -25.40 15.85 -32.17
N GLY A 10 -25.91 14.92 -31.41
CA GLY A 10 -25.22 14.33 -30.25
C GLY A 10 -24.60 12.95 -30.50
N GLY A 11 -24.70 12.41 -31.72
CA GLY A 11 -24.24 11.07 -32.04
C GLY A 11 -24.96 9.94 -31.27
N ARG A 12 -24.52 8.70 -31.45
CA ARG A 12 -25.11 7.52 -30.76
C ARG A 12 -25.06 7.63 -29.23
N CYS A 13 -24.03 8.24 -28.66
CA CYS A 13 -23.89 8.42 -27.23
C CYS A 13 -24.92 9.41 -26.68
N GLY A 14 -25.16 10.53 -27.38
CA GLY A 14 -26.18 11.51 -27.00
C GLY A 14 -27.59 10.93 -27.07
N ALA A 15 -27.90 10.17 -28.12
CA ALA A 15 -29.19 9.50 -28.28
C ALA A 15 -29.43 8.47 -27.15
N PHE A 16 -28.41 7.70 -26.78
CA PHE A 16 -28.48 6.74 -25.66
C PHE A 16 -28.74 7.46 -24.32
N CYS A 17 -27.99 8.53 -24.03
CA CYS A 17 -28.17 9.30 -22.79
C CYS A 17 -29.58 9.89 -22.68
N ILE A 18 -30.11 10.49 -23.76
CA ILE A 18 -31.46 11.05 -23.78
C ILE A 18 -32.50 9.95 -23.58
N THR A 19 -32.37 8.80 -24.25
CA THR A 19 -33.29 7.67 -24.11
C THR A 19 -33.25 7.10 -22.71
N TRP A 20 -32.08 6.97 -22.10
CA TRP A 20 -31.92 6.52 -20.73
C TRP A 20 -32.56 7.51 -19.73
N MET A 21 -32.27 8.82 -19.87
CA MET A 21 -32.82 9.87 -19.00
C MET A 21 -34.35 9.96 -19.13
N THR A 22 -34.90 9.89 -20.33
CA THR A 22 -36.36 9.93 -20.52
C THR A 22 -37.06 8.70 -19.94
N ARG A 23 -36.39 7.55 -19.95
CA ARG A 23 -36.92 6.30 -19.40
C ARG A 23 -36.88 6.26 -17.87
N THR A 24 -35.88 6.89 -17.24
CA THR A 24 -35.68 6.90 -15.78
C THR A 24 -36.35 8.10 -15.10
N LEU A 25 -36.31 9.29 -15.69
CA LEU A 25 -36.79 10.53 -15.10
C LEU A 25 -38.09 11.05 -15.71
N GLY A 26 -38.54 10.48 -16.82
CA GLY A 26 -39.66 10.95 -17.59
C GLY A 26 -39.31 12.14 -18.53
N VAL A 27 -40.12 12.33 -19.55
CA VAL A 27 -39.86 13.31 -20.62
C VAL A 27 -39.79 14.76 -20.11
N ILE A 28 -40.68 15.13 -19.19
CA ILE A 28 -40.77 16.52 -18.66
C ILE A 28 -39.52 16.86 -17.83
N VAL A 29 -39.11 15.97 -16.91
CA VAL A 29 -37.94 16.20 -16.05
C VAL A 29 -36.66 16.19 -16.87
N THR A 30 -36.52 15.31 -17.84
CA THR A 30 -35.37 15.28 -18.76
C THR A 30 -35.25 16.58 -19.56
N GLY A 31 -36.36 17.11 -20.07
CA GLY A 31 -36.39 18.41 -20.76
C GLY A 31 -35.93 19.56 -19.85
N LEU A 32 -36.35 19.56 -18.58
CA LEU A 32 -35.98 20.58 -17.62
C LEU A 32 -34.48 20.50 -17.27
N VAL A 33 -33.93 19.31 -17.08
CA VAL A 33 -32.48 19.09 -16.84
C VAL A 33 -31.64 19.57 -18.01
N ILE A 34 -32.06 19.27 -19.25
CA ILE A 34 -31.35 19.72 -20.46
C ILE A 34 -31.40 21.26 -20.57
N ALA A 35 -32.54 21.87 -20.29
CA ALA A 35 -32.68 23.33 -20.31
C ALA A 35 -31.76 24.01 -19.28
N VAL A 36 -31.64 23.45 -18.07
CA VAL A 36 -30.73 23.95 -17.03
C VAL A 36 -29.26 23.79 -17.47
N LEU A 37 -28.88 22.67 -18.06
CA LEU A 37 -27.52 22.45 -18.56
C LEU A 37 -27.17 23.45 -19.69
N ILE A 38 -28.10 23.72 -20.60
CA ILE A 38 -27.92 24.74 -21.66
C ILE A 38 -27.77 26.13 -21.04
N ALA A 39 -28.57 26.48 -20.04
CA ALA A 39 -28.45 27.76 -19.35
C ALA A 39 -27.11 27.94 -18.64
N ILE A 40 -26.63 26.88 -17.94
CA ILE A 40 -25.32 26.86 -17.31
C ILE A 40 -24.22 27.02 -18.37
N PHE A 41 -24.29 26.29 -19.49
CA PHE A 41 -23.33 26.41 -20.58
C PHE A 41 -23.28 27.83 -21.17
N LEU A 42 -24.42 28.46 -21.40
CA LEU A 42 -24.48 29.82 -21.90
C LEU A 42 -23.87 30.84 -20.90
N VAL A 43 -24.13 30.68 -19.60
CA VAL A 43 -23.51 31.49 -18.54
C VAL A 43 -22.01 31.33 -18.51
N LEU A 44 -21.50 30.08 -18.54
CA LEU A 44 -20.08 29.76 -18.53
C LEU A 44 -19.35 30.25 -19.81
N SER A 45 -20.01 30.21 -20.95
CA SER A 45 -19.51 30.67 -22.25
C SER A 45 -19.54 32.19 -22.40
N SER A 46 -20.19 32.91 -21.50
CA SER A 46 -20.29 34.38 -21.60
C SER A 46 -18.95 35.05 -21.31
N LYS A 47 -18.53 36.01 -22.15
CA LYS A 47 -17.27 36.77 -21.96
C LYS A 47 -17.24 37.55 -20.63
N LYS A 48 -18.38 37.86 -20.03
CA LYS A 48 -18.49 38.52 -18.72
C LYS A 48 -18.13 37.54 -17.60
N PHE A 49 -18.61 36.30 -17.65
CA PHE A 49 -18.31 35.27 -16.69
C PHE A 49 -16.83 34.82 -16.75
N SER A 50 -16.27 34.64 -17.94
CA SER A 50 -14.85 34.34 -18.15
C SER A 50 -13.92 35.42 -17.56
N ARG A 51 -14.27 36.73 -17.70
CA ARG A 51 -13.53 37.83 -17.08
C ARG A 51 -13.68 37.83 -15.56
N TRP A 52 -14.85 37.52 -15.03
CA TRP A 52 -15.06 37.42 -13.58
C TRP A 52 -14.25 36.26 -12.98
N LEU A 53 -14.20 35.09 -13.63
CA LEU A 53 -13.42 33.93 -13.19
C LEU A 53 -11.91 34.23 -13.23
N SER A 54 -11.41 34.93 -14.25
CA SER A 54 -10.01 35.36 -14.33
C SER A 54 -9.60 36.37 -13.26
N THR A 55 -10.53 37.12 -12.71
CA THR A 55 -10.27 38.04 -11.58
C THR A 55 -10.24 37.36 -10.22
N LEU A 56 -10.93 36.24 -10.07
CA LEU A 56 -10.86 35.41 -8.85
C LEU A 56 -9.52 34.65 -8.73
N GLY A 57 -8.89 34.28 -9.85
CA GLY A 57 -7.60 33.56 -9.88
C GLY A 57 -6.36 34.46 -9.76
N SER A 58 -6.50 35.77 -9.97
CA SER A 58 -5.38 36.73 -9.87
C SER A 58 -5.36 37.43 -8.51
N GLY A 59 -4.75 36.76 -7.53
CA GLY A 59 -4.38 37.40 -6.26
C GLY A 59 -3.46 38.59 -6.51
N LYS A 60 -3.92 39.80 -6.17
CA LYS A 60 -3.22 41.07 -6.33
C LYS A 60 -1.82 41.03 -5.72
N LYS A 61 -0.77 40.92 -6.55
CA LYS A 61 0.56 41.37 -6.21
C LYS A 61 0.61 42.90 -6.30
N LYS A 62 0.55 43.58 -5.16
CA LYS A 62 0.86 44.99 -5.07
C LYS A 62 2.38 45.19 -5.25
N SER A 63 2.80 45.72 -6.39
CA SER A 63 4.13 46.25 -6.60
C SER A 63 4.27 47.59 -5.88
N LYS A 64 5.17 47.66 -4.90
CA LYS A 64 5.62 48.95 -4.29
C LYS A 64 6.58 49.65 -5.21
N LYS A 65 6.19 50.78 -5.80
CA LYS A 65 7.11 51.79 -6.35
C LYS A 65 7.63 52.69 -5.20
N LYS A 66 8.95 52.77 -5.06
CA LYS A 66 9.65 53.72 -4.18
C LYS A 66 9.55 55.13 -4.74
N SER A 67 9.22 56.12 -3.89
CA SER A 67 9.71 57.49 -4.05
C SER A 67 9.90 58.17 -2.67
N LYS A 68 10.92 59.01 -2.62
CA LYS A 68 11.67 59.62 -1.54
C LYS A 68 10.89 60.44 -0.54
N LYS A 69 11.47 60.51 0.70
CA LYS A 69 11.30 61.40 1.85
C LYS A 69 11.31 62.91 1.48
N PRO A 70 10.84 63.86 2.36
CA PRO A 70 11.48 64.14 3.64
C PRO A 70 10.54 64.48 4.85
N ALA A 71 11.13 64.31 5.99
CA ALA A 71 11.09 64.86 7.35
C ALA A 71 10.00 65.87 7.81
N GLY A 72 9.54 65.67 9.06
CA GLY A 72 9.05 66.72 9.92
C GLY A 72 8.03 66.33 10.99
N THR A 73 8.49 66.19 12.23
CA THR A 73 7.93 66.62 13.55
C THR A 73 6.50 66.25 13.99
N ASP A 74 6.51 65.59 15.14
CA ASP A 74 5.68 65.69 16.36
C ASP A 74 4.21 66.14 16.32
N SER A 75 3.33 65.36 16.95
CA SER A 75 2.64 65.67 18.21
C SER A 75 1.45 64.72 18.45
N ASP A 76 1.29 64.33 19.70
CA ASP A 76 0.24 63.60 20.35
C ASP A 76 -1.15 64.12 20.05
N VAL A 77 -2.17 63.23 20.01
CA VAL A 77 -3.49 63.43 20.66
C VAL A 77 -4.23 62.07 20.73
N GLU A 78 -4.61 61.69 21.94
CA GLU A 78 -5.68 60.71 22.29
C GLU A 78 -7.02 61.06 21.65
N ALA A 79 -7.80 60.06 21.23
CA ALA A 79 -9.25 60.10 21.30
C ALA A 79 -9.90 58.70 21.01
N THR A 80 -10.34 58.04 22.05
CA THR A 80 -11.73 57.58 22.32
C THR A 80 -12.38 56.64 21.31
N LEU A 81 -12.65 55.45 21.83
CA LEU A 81 -13.57 54.39 21.39
C LEU A 81 -14.97 54.86 21.01
N GLN A 82 -15.49 54.34 19.92
CA GLN A 82 -16.93 54.11 19.74
C GLN A 82 -17.14 52.85 18.88
N GLU A 83 -17.76 51.83 19.47
CA GLU A 83 -18.37 50.68 18.81
C GLU A 83 -19.70 51.10 18.13
N PRO A 84 -20.06 50.51 16.99
CA PRO A 84 -21.47 50.54 16.57
C PRO A 84 -22.14 49.18 16.80
N ASP A 85 -23.35 49.29 17.31
CA ASP A 85 -24.34 48.29 17.63
C ASP A 85 -24.57 47.20 16.59
N MET A 86 -24.70 45.97 17.09
CA MET A 86 -25.29 44.83 16.38
C MET A 86 -26.80 44.74 16.68
N PRO A 87 -27.66 44.46 15.70
CA PRO A 87 -29.05 44.13 15.99
C PRO A 87 -29.19 42.66 16.43
N VAL A 88 -29.90 42.49 17.52
CA VAL A 88 -30.39 41.26 18.10
C VAL A 88 -31.35 40.58 17.12
N VAL A 89 -31.06 39.34 16.71
CA VAL A 89 -32.03 38.45 16.06
C VAL A 89 -32.49 37.42 17.07
N GLN A 90 -33.81 37.46 17.31
CA GLN A 90 -34.51 36.55 18.22
C GLN A 90 -34.51 35.11 17.68
N ASP A 91 -34.28 34.19 18.59
CA ASP A 91 -34.44 32.73 18.43
C ASP A 91 -35.92 32.41 18.16
N ILE A 92 -36.17 31.72 17.05
CA ILE A 92 -37.40 30.97 16.83
C ILE A 92 -37.05 29.50 16.85
N LEU A 93 -37.46 28.82 17.89
CA LEU A 93 -37.45 27.36 18.05
C LEU A 93 -38.52 26.76 17.09
N PRO A 94 -38.22 25.69 16.35
CA PRO A 94 -39.26 24.91 15.70
C PRO A 94 -39.88 23.91 16.70
N GLU A 95 -41.22 23.87 16.68
CA GLU A 95 -42.08 22.95 17.43
C GLU A 95 -41.77 21.47 17.07
N GLU A 96 -41.70 20.64 18.10
CA GLU A 96 -41.69 19.18 18.00
C GLU A 96 -43.04 18.67 17.49
N GLN A 97 -43.03 17.88 16.42
CA GLN A 97 -44.15 17.03 16.02
C GLN A 97 -43.98 15.64 16.63
N PRO A 98 -45.02 15.01 17.15
CA PRO A 98 -44.92 13.73 17.86
C PRO A 98 -44.75 12.53 16.89
N GLU A 99 -43.81 11.62 17.23
CA GLU A 99 -43.62 10.33 16.58
C GLU A 99 -44.85 9.42 16.77
N PRO A 100 -45.20 8.59 15.76
CA PRO A 100 -46.26 7.59 15.92
C PRO A 100 -45.73 6.38 16.70
N LYS A 101 -46.46 6.01 17.74
CA LYS A 101 -46.29 4.80 18.52
C LYS A 101 -46.44 3.56 17.64
N LEU A 102 -45.42 2.72 17.55
CA LEU A 102 -45.51 1.35 17.10
C LEU A 102 -45.97 0.46 18.26
N GLU A 103 -47.08 -0.19 18.07
CA GLU A 103 -47.61 -1.22 18.96
C GLU A 103 -46.71 -2.45 18.96
N SER A 104 -46.48 -2.97 20.16
CA SER A 104 -45.72 -4.19 20.42
C SER A 104 -46.57 -5.42 20.17
N GLU A 105 -46.21 -6.27 19.22
CA GLU A 105 -46.66 -7.66 19.14
C GLU A 105 -45.74 -8.59 19.95
N PRO A 106 -46.28 -9.69 20.49
CA PRO A 106 -45.61 -10.47 21.52
C PRO A 106 -44.60 -11.46 20.96
N ALA A 107 -43.57 -11.72 21.77
CA ALA A 107 -42.48 -12.66 21.54
C ALA A 107 -43.01 -14.09 21.33
N GLU A 108 -42.67 -14.70 20.20
CA GLU A 108 -42.73 -16.15 20.01
C GLU A 108 -41.42 -16.80 20.42
N GLU A 109 -41.59 -17.86 21.23
CA GLU A 109 -40.54 -18.70 21.78
C GLU A 109 -39.80 -19.49 20.68
N LEU A 110 -38.47 -19.56 20.77
CA LEU A 110 -37.62 -20.45 19.98
C LEU A 110 -37.82 -21.92 20.42
N PRO A 111 -38.06 -22.85 19.51
CA PRO A 111 -38.02 -24.27 19.85
C PRO A 111 -36.58 -24.82 19.84
N THR A 112 -36.31 -25.60 20.85
CA THR A 112 -35.20 -26.50 21.11
C THR A 112 -34.86 -27.45 19.94
N GLU A 113 -33.61 -27.90 19.93
CA GLU A 113 -33.01 -28.90 19.03
C GLU A 113 -33.88 -30.12 18.70
N PRO A 114 -33.82 -30.63 17.46
CA PRO A 114 -34.36 -31.96 17.16
C PRO A 114 -33.28 -33.04 17.26
N GLN A 115 -33.61 -34.01 18.05
CA GLN A 115 -32.97 -35.31 18.16
C GLN A 115 -32.99 -36.07 16.83
N ALA A 116 -32.02 -36.98 16.70
CA ALA A 116 -31.86 -37.94 15.64
C ALA A 116 -33.10 -38.79 15.41
N VAL A 117 -33.53 -38.87 14.15
CA VAL A 117 -34.54 -39.87 13.71
C VAL A 117 -33.92 -40.76 12.64
N THR A 118 -34.03 -42.03 12.93
CA THR A 118 -33.65 -43.23 12.21
C THR A 118 -34.35 -43.37 10.86
N LEU A 119 -33.68 -44.04 9.95
CA LEU A 119 -34.07 -44.50 8.62
C LEU A 119 -35.41 -45.28 8.60
N ALA A 120 -36.27 -44.97 7.63
CA ALA A 120 -37.22 -45.94 7.05
C ALA A 120 -37.55 -45.62 5.58
N GLU A 121 -37.20 -46.58 4.76
CA GLU A 121 -37.82 -47.10 3.54
C GLU A 121 -38.30 -46.22 2.37
N LYS A 122 -37.62 -46.46 1.27
CA LYS A 122 -37.96 -46.62 -0.15
C LYS A 122 -39.40 -46.30 -0.61
N GLU A 123 -39.47 -45.37 -1.56
CA GLU A 123 -40.37 -45.50 -2.72
C GLU A 123 -39.61 -45.25 -4.04
N SER A 124 -39.84 -46.16 -4.98
CA SER A 124 -39.20 -46.33 -6.27
C SER A 124 -39.79 -45.37 -7.32
N VAL A 125 -38.91 -44.64 -8.05
CA VAL A 125 -39.27 -43.95 -9.29
C VAL A 125 -38.53 -44.62 -10.45
N PRO A 126 -39.13 -44.80 -11.64
CA PRO A 126 -38.68 -45.74 -12.65
C PRO A 126 -37.41 -45.29 -13.37
N GLU A 127 -36.53 -46.24 -13.58
CA GLU A 127 -35.28 -46.14 -14.35
C GLU A 127 -35.54 -45.79 -15.82
N GLY A 128 -35.12 -44.60 -16.21
CA GLY A 128 -34.82 -44.29 -17.58
C GLY A 128 -33.34 -44.59 -17.87
N ASN A 129 -33.09 -45.55 -18.75
CA ASN A 129 -31.74 -45.92 -19.19
C ASN A 129 -31.01 -44.70 -19.79
N PHE A 130 -30.03 -44.20 -19.06
CA PHE A 130 -29.05 -43.29 -19.55
C PHE A 130 -27.74 -44.05 -19.76
N GLU A 131 -27.48 -44.46 -20.99
CA GLU A 131 -26.21 -45.07 -21.40
C GLU A 131 -25.13 -43.98 -21.47
N ILE A 132 -24.23 -43.95 -20.48
CA ILE A 132 -23.01 -43.21 -20.55
C ILE A 132 -22.02 -44.05 -21.37
N ILE A 133 -21.79 -43.67 -22.63
CA ILE A 133 -20.68 -44.19 -23.41
C ILE A 133 -19.41 -43.56 -22.83
N SER A 134 -18.78 -44.24 -21.88
CA SER A 134 -17.41 -43.95 -21.45
C SER A 134 -16.46 -44.61 -22.45
N ASP A 135 -15.80 -43.80 -23.22
CA ASP A 135 -14.70 -44.23 -24.09
C ASP A 135 -13.52 -44.65 -23.21
N ASN A 136 -13.43 -45.94 -22.91
CA ASN A 136 -12.45 -46.55 -22.00
C ASN A 136 -11.14 -46.91 -22.70
N SER A 137 -10.75 -46.21 -23.77
CA SER A 137 -9.53 -46.53 -24.53
C SER A 137 -8.26 -45.81 -24.09
N LEU A 138 -8.24 -45.12 -22.93
CA LEU A 138 -7.04 -44.45 -22.39
C LEU A 138 -6.63 -44.92 -20.98
N ASN A 139 -7.08 -46.09 -20.51
CA ASN A 139 -6.50 -46.70 -19.33
C ASN A 139 -5.20 -47.46 -19.70
N ALA A 140 -4.15 -46.74 -20.01
CA ALA A 140 -2.80 -47.25 -19.76
C ALA A 140 -2.64 -47.29 -18.24
N GLU A 141 -2.37 -48.45 -17.69
CA GLU A 141 -2.11 -48.68 -16.28
C GLU A 141 -1.03 -47.69 -15.79
N VAL A 142 -1.43 -46.64 -15.08
CA VAL A 142 -0.49 -45.82 -14.31
C VAL A 142 -0.18 -46.58 -13.04
N THR A 143 0.83 -47.43 -13.11
CA THR A 143 1.25 -48.32 -12.02
C THR A 143 2.10 -47.65 -10.95
N GLU A 144 2.38 -46.35 -11.02
CA GLU A 144 3.02 -45.61 -9.93
C GLU A 144 2.27 -44.28 -9.70
N GLU A 145 1.75 -44.07 -8.50
CA GLU A 145 1.31 -42.75 -8.05
C GLU A 145 2.50 -41.79 -8.12
N LEU A 146 2.55 -40.94 -9.14
CA LEU A 146 3.60 -39.95 -9.30
C LEU A 146 3.55 -39.00 -8.10
N LYS A 147 4.63 -38.97 -7.33
CA LYS A 147 4.78 -38.01 -6.22
C LYS A 147 4.60 -36.58 -6.70
N PRO A 148 3.97 -35.71 -5.90
CA PRO A 148 3.89 -34.28 -6.23
C PRO A 148 5.28 -33.68 -6.51
N ILE A 149 5.34 -32.73 -7.45
CA ILE A 149 6.59 -32.04 -7.77
C ILE A 149 6.92 -31.11 -6.60
N ASP A 150 8.07 -31.27 -5.99
CA ASP A 150 8.64 -30.31 -5.06
C ASP A 150 9.89 -29.67 -5.69
N ASN A 151 9.73 -28.46 -6.24
CA ASN A 151 10.83 -27.72 -6.86
C ASN A 151 11.97 -27.38 -5.88
N ARG A 152 11.74 -27.51 -4.58
CA ARG A 152 12.77 -27.29 -3.55
C ARG A 152 13.63 -28.53 -3.30
N LEU A 153 13.03 -29.71 -3.40
CA LEU A 153 13.63 -30.97 -3.01
C LEU A 153 14.20 -31.75 -4.20
N ASP A 154 13.58 -31.63 -5.38
CA ASP A 154 13.93 -32.39 -6.57
C ASP A 154 14.31 -31.45 -7.71
N PRO A 155 15.51 -30.81 -7.66
CA PRO A 155 15.99 -30.04 -8.79
C PRO A 155 16.15 -30.93 -10.00
N PRO A 156 15.72 -30.55 -11.20
CA PRO A 156 16.00 -31.29 -12.41
C PRO A 156 17.52 -31.45 -12.60
N ASP A 157 17.94 -32.52 -13.19
CA ASP A 157 19.33 -32.79 -13.59
C ASP A 157 20.35 -33.07 -12.46
N GLY A 158 19.91 -33.50 -11.27
CA GLY A 158 20.81 -33.92 -10.18
C GLY A 158 21.68 -32.82 -9.58
N LEU A 159 21.23 -31.57 -9.74
CA LEU A 159 21.93 -30.42 -9.18
C LEU A 159 21.85 -30.39 -7.63
N PRO A 160 22.80 -29.74 -6.94
CA PRO A 160 22.75 -29.63 -5.50
C PRO A 160 21.51 -28.81 -5.06
N LYS A 161 20.90 -29.25 -3.97
CA LYS A 161 19.76 -28.56 -3.38
C LYS A 161 20.12 -27.13 -2.94
N TYR A 162 19.26 -26.19 -3.21
CA TYR A 162 19.41 -24.82 -2.74
C TYR A 162 19.44 -24.77 -1.21
N LYS A 163 20.40 -24.03 -0.67
CA LYS A 163 20.51 -23.76 0.76
C LYS A 163 20.03 -22.33 1.04
N PHE A 164 19.03 -22.22 1.91
CA PHE A 164 18.59 -20.91 2.37
C PHE A 164 19.68 -20.20 3.17
N PRO A 165 19.75 -18.86 3.13
CA PRO A 165 20.64 -18.10 3.99
C PRO A 165 20.40 -18.44 5.46
N THR A 166 21.48 -18.62 6.23
CA THR A 166 21.38 -18.89 7.66
C THR A 166 21.34 -17.60 8.46
N LEU A 167 20.77 -17.64 9.67
CA LEU A 167 20.74 -16.47 10.55
C LEU A 167 22.14 -16.04 11.04
N ASP A 168 23.17 -16.86 10.82
CA ASP A 168 24.56 -16.51 11.19
C ASP A 168 25.15 -15.43 10.28
N LEU A 169 24.59 -15.23 9.09
CA LEU A 169 24.94 -14.12 8.19
C LEU A 169 24.46 -12.76 8.70
N LEU A 170 23.60 -12.75 9.72
CA LEU A 170 23.03 -11.56 10.32
C LEU A 170 23.63 -11.28 11.70
N GLU A 171 23.94 -10.02 11.95
CA GLU A 171 24.47 -9.58 13.22
C GLU A 171 23.37 -9.51 14.29
N ALA A 172 23.73 -9.88 15.51
CA ALA A 172 22.83 -9.70 16.65
C ALA A 172 22.68 -8.22 17.04
N HIS A 173 23.53 -7.34 16.45
CA HIS A 173 23.70 -5.94 16.83
C HIS A 173 23.53 -5.84 18.33
N ALA A 174 24.63 -5.94 19.10
CA ALA A 174 24.57 -5.95 20.54
C ALA A 174 23.68 -4.79 21.00
N SER A 175 22.39 -5.02 20.92
CA SER A 175 21.40 -4.23 21.57
C SER A 175 21.70 -4.50 23.03
N GLY A 176 22.59 -3.68 23.59
CA GLY A 176 22.36 -3.41 24.96
C GLY A 176 20.87 -3.03 24.97
N ARG A 177 19.99 -3.97 25.32
CA ARG A 177 18.66 -3.64 25.78
C ARG A 177 18.89 -2.68 26.93
N ARG A 178 19.08 -1.41 26.60
CA ARG A 178 18.93 -0.36 27.60
C ARG A 178 17.44 -0.38 27.87
N GLU A 179 17.09 -1.19 28.85
CA GLU A 179 15.75 -1.18 29.40
C GLU A 179 15.46 0.27 29.78
N VAL A 180 14.30 0.75 29.38
CA VAL A 180 13.85 2.09 29.81
C VAL A 180 13.89 2.06 31.34
N SER A 181 14.66 2.95 31.97
CA SER A 181 14.86 2.92 33.39
C SER A 181 13.53 3.20 34.13
N SER A 182 13.34 2.58 35.28
CA SER A 182 12.15 2.84 36.13
C SER A 182 12.05 4.32 36.51
N GLU A 183 13.17 5.02 36.57
CA GLU A 183 13.24 6.46 36.83
C GLU A 183 12.68 7.27 35.68
N GLU A 184 13.00 6.91 34.43
CA GLU A 184 12.45 7.53 33.23
C GLU A 184 10.93 7.35 33.16
N LEU A 185 10.45 6.13 33.40
CA LEU A 185 9.02 5.82 33.39
C LEU A 185 8.27 6.62 34.47
N THR A 186 8.82 6.67 35.70
CA THR A 186 8.22 7.42 36.81
C THR A 186 8.25 8.92 36.53
N ARG A 187 9.35 9.45 36.05
CA ARG A 187 9.49 10.86 35.67
C ARG A 187 8.46 11.26 34.63
N ASN A 188 8.32 10.49 33.56
CA ASN A 188 7.40 10.78 32.48
C ASN A 188 5.93 10.62 32.94
N ASN A 189 5.61 9.61 33.73
CA ASN A 189 4.28 9.45 34.33
C ASN A 189 3.89 10.69 35.18
N ASN A 190 4.78 11.15 36.06
CA ASN A 190 4.53 12.32 36.91
C ASN A 190 4.33 13.59 36.06
N LYS A 191 5.13 13.77 35.01
CA LYS A 191 4.98 14.90 34.10
C LYS A 191 3.67 14.85 33.32
N ILE A 192 3.22 13.67 32.85
CA ILE A 192 1.93 13.51 32.16
C ILE A 192 0.78 13.85 33.10
N ARG A 193 0.81 13.33 34.35
CA ARG A 193 -0.21 13.65 35.35
C ARG A 193 -0.25 15.14 35.64
N ALA A 194 0.89 15.78 35.86
CA ALA A 194 0.99 17.20 36.12
C ALA A 194 0.49 18.05 34.94
N ALA A 195 0.90 17.70 33.71
CA ALA A 195 0.44 18.39 32.50
C ALA A 195 -1.08 18.36 32.35
N LEU A 196 -1.72 17.21 32.54
CA LEU A 196 -3.17 17.07 32.43
C LEU A 196 -3.91 17.72 33.58
N ALA A 197 -3.35 17.66 34.81
CA ALA A 197 -3.92 18.33 35.99
C ALA A 197 -3.96 19.86 35.84
N ASN A 198 -2.97 20.48 35.19
CA ASN A 198 -2.95 21.92 34.92
C ASN A 198 -4.15 22.36 34.04
N TYR A 199 -4.67 21.46 33.20
CA TYR A 199 -5.87 21.68 32.40
C TYR A 199 -7.14 21.12 33.05
N LYS A 200 -7.11 20.84 34.35
CA LYS A 200 -8.24 20.32 35.15
C LYS A 200 -8.75 18.95 34.64
N ILE A 201 -7.90 18.18 33.95
CA ILE A 201 -8.20 16.82 33.52
C ILE A 201 -7.75 15.86 34.62
N GLN A 202 -8.73 15.21 35.26
CA GLN A 202 -8.46 14.20 36.28
C GLN A 202 -8.27 12.83 35.67
N LEU A 203 -7.33 12.06 36.21
CA LEU A 203 -6.98 10.72 35.77
C LEU A 203 -7.22 9.71 36.87
N ASN A 204 -7.83 8.58 36.53
CA ASN A 204 -7.97 7.45 37.45
C ASN A 204 -6.67 6.66 37.53
N ASP A 205 -6.06 6.31 36.39
CA ASP A 205 -4.84 5.51 36.32
C ASP A 205 -3.99 5.85 35.10
N VAL A 206 -2.69 5.49 35.16
CA VAL A 206 -1.76 5.58 34.05
C VAL A 206 -0.87 4.34 34.09
N LYS A 207 -0.90 3.55 33.00
CA LYS A 207 -0.06 2.35 32.82
C LYS A 207 0.94 2.60 31.72
N ALA A 208 2.21 2.25 31.94
CA ALA A 208 3.26 2.36 30.93
C ALA A 208 3.50 1.00 30.26
N GLN A 209 3.55 1.01 28.93
CA GLN A 209 3.95 -0.14 28.12
C GLN A 209 5.16 0.26 27.29
N VAL A 210 6.30 -0.34 27.59
CA VAL A 210 7.59 -0.01 26.99
C VAL A 210 7.70 -0.67 25.63
N GLY A 211 8.03 0.12 24.59
CA GLY A 211 8.38 -0.36 23.26
C GLY A 211 9.85 -0.06 22.91
N PRO A 212 10.33 -0.47 21.73
CA PRO A 212 11.75 -0.33 21.37
C PRO A 212 12.21 1.13 21.21
N THR A 213 11.36 2.01 20.75
CA THR A 213 11.64 3.42 20.47
C THR A 213 10.76 4.38 21.25
N VAL A 214 9.54 3.94 21.57
CA VAL A 214 8.56 4.74 22.29
C VAL A 214 7.95 3.93 23.42
N THR A 215 7.59 4.62 24.50
CA THR A 215 6.78 4.07 25.58
C THR A 215 5.34 4.57 25.41
N LEU A 216 4.38 3.66 25.44
CA LEU A 216 2.97 3.95 25.41
C LEU A 216 2.44 4.09 26.83
N TYR A 217 2.05 5.31 27.22
CA TYR A 217 1.36 5.58 28.47
C TYR A 217 -0.16 5.49 28.22
N LYS A 218 -0.79 4.43 28.74
CA LYS A 218 -2.23 4.23 28.73
C LYS A 218 -2.85 5.03 29.85
N VAL A 219 -3.53 6.10 29.49
CA VAL A 219 -4.13 7.05 30.43
C VAL A 219 -5.62 6.77 30.52
N TYR A 220 -6.12 6.51 31.72
CA TYR A 220 -7.53 6.28 32.02
C TYR A 220 -8.13 7.55 32.62
N PRO A 221 -8.87 8.37 31.82
CA PRO A 221 -9.46 9.60 32.31
C PRO A 221 -10.61 9.31 33.29
N ALA A 222 -10.87 10.25 34.22
CA ALA A 222 -12.02 10.20 35.09
C ALA A 222 -13.34 10.33 34.32
N PRO A 223 -14.47 9.82 34.84
CA PRO A 223 -15.77 9.97 34.20
C PRO A 223 -16.09 11.45 33.91
N GLY A 224 -16.60 11.72 32.69
CA GLY A 224 -16.95 13.07 32.25
C GLY A 224 -15.83 13.81 31.48
N VAL A 225 -14.63 13.30 31.43
CA VAL A 225 -13.53 13.88 30.64
C VAL A 225 -13.70 13.50 29.17
N LYS A 226 -13.69 14.49 28.28
CA LYS A 226 -13.77 14.27 26.82
C LYS A 226 -12.39 13.90 26.27
N ILE A 227 -12.30 12.79 25.54
CA ILE A 227 -11.06 12.33 24.89
C ILE A 227 -10.50 13.39 23.92
N ALA A 228 -11.39 14.14 23.26
CA ALA A 228 -11.00 15.20 22.35
C ALA A 228 -10.19 16.31 23.03
N ASP A 229 -10.45 16.59 24.31
CA ASP A 229 -9.71 17.62 25.04
C ASP A 229 -8.30 17.16 25.37
N ILE A 230 -8.09 15.90 25.70
CA ILE A 230 -6.74 15.32 25.86
C ILE A 230 -5.97 15.36 24.53
N LYS A 231 -6.64 15.03 23.40
CA LYS A 231 -6.00 15.08 22.07
C LYS A 231 -5.52 16.48 21.68
N LYS A 232 -6.26 17.53 22.05
CA LYS A 232 -5.86 18.92 21.78
C LYS A 232 -4.58 19.33 22.53
N LEU A 233 -4.32 18.74 23.68
CA LEU A 233 -3.16 19.04 24.54
C LEU A 233 -1.88 18.30 24.12
N GLN A 234 -1.87 17.60 22.99
CA GLN A 234 -0.73 16.81 22.53
C GLN A 234 0.58 17.64 22.48
N GLU A 235 0.53 18.87 22.02
CA GLU A 235 1.70 19.74 21.92
C GLU A 235 2.17 20.24 23.29
N ASP A 236 1.24 20.60 24.15
CA ASP A 236 1.52 21.04 25.53
C ASP A 236 2.13 19.90 26.37
N ILE A 237 1.60 18.69 26.21
CA ILE A 237 2.17 17.47 26.82
C ILE A 237 3.59 17.24 26.30
N GLY A 238 3.81 17.40 25.00
CA GLY A 238 5.13 17.28 24.38
C GLY A 238 6.14 18.28 24.95
N MET A 239 5.74 19.53 25.12
CA MET A 239 6.57 20.57 25.73
C MET A 239 6.88 20.27 27.20
N THR A 240 5.89 19.84 27.99
CA THR A 240 6.07 19.51 29.42
C THR A 240 7.00 18.32 29.61
N LEU A 241 6.91 17.33 28.73
CA LEU A 241 7.78 16.15 28.74
C LEU A 241 9.21 16.48 28.24
N ASN A 242 9.38 17.57 27.52
CA ASN A 242 10.59 17.88 26.73
C ASN A 242 10.93 16.72 25.76
N ALA A 243 9.91 16.07 25.24
CA ALA A 243 10.02 14.90 24.37
C ALA A 243 9.69 15.26 22.91
N ARG A 244 10.46 14.71 21.99
CA ARG A 244 10.16 14.83 20.55
C ARG A 244 9.12 13.79 20.16
N GLY A 245 8.18 14.17 19.28
CA GLY A 245 7.29 13.20 18.63
C GLY A 245 6.24 12.59 19.56
N VAL A 246 5.74 13.34 20.54
CA VAL A 246 4.59 12.90 21.34
C VAL A 246 3.36 12.76 20.45
N ARG A 247 2.67 11.62 20.55
CA ARG A 247 1.45 11.34 19.79
C ARG A 247 0.37 10.86 20.75
N VAL A 248 -0.83 11.45 20.61
CA VAL A 248 -2.00 11.06 21.40
C VAL A 248 -2.96 10.27 20.52
N ILE A 249 -3.18 9.02 20.86
CA ILE A 249 -4.05 8.08 20.15
C ILE A 249 -5.24 7.67 21.03
N GLN A 250 -6.33 7.33 20.40
CA GLN A 250 -7.48 6.74 21.08
C GLN A 250 -7.36 5.22 20.99
N LEU A 251 -7.44 4.57 22.12
CA LEU A 251 -7.57 3.12 22.24
C LEU A 251 -9.03 2.78 22.59
N SER A 252 -9.37 1.51 22.59
CA SER A 252 -10.75 1.05 22.85
C SER A 252 -11.24 1.44 24.26
N ASP A 253 -10.36 1.42 25.23
CA ASP A 253 -10.67 1.58 26.67
C ASP A 253 -10.00 2.79 27.33
N CYS A 254 -9.04 3.43 26.66
CA CYS A 254 -8.24 4.50 27.25
C CYS A 254 -7.67 5.44 26.17
N VAL A 255 -6.92 6.43 26.61
CA VAL A 255 -6.13 7.31 25.75
C VAL A 255 -4.67 6.89 25.81
N GLY A 256 -4.06 6.59 24.66
CA GLY A 256 -2.63 6.30 24.56
C GLY A 256 -1.84 7.58 24.33
N ILE A 257 -0.80 7.82 25.14
CA ILE A 257 0.20 8.86 24.93
C ILE A 257 1.52 8.17 24.62
N GLU A 258 1.93 8.24 23.35
CA GLU A 258 3.21 7.71 22.90
C GLU A 258 4.31 8.74 23.13
N VAL A 259 5.31 8.37 23.91
CA VAL A 259 6.44 9.24 24.26
C VAL A 259 7.74 8.57 23.81
N ALA A 260 8.62 9.32 23.14
CA ALA A 260 9.92 8.82 22.75
C ALA A 260 10.75 8.42 23.97
N ASN A 261 11.40 7.26 23.92
CA ASN A 261 12.36 6.84 24.93
C ASN A 261 13.62 7.72 24.85
N ASP A 262 14.27 7.96 25.95
CA ASP A 262 15.54 8.70 25.99
C ASP A 262 16.59 8.02 25.09
N TYR A 263 16.56 6.68 25.03
CA TYR A 263 17.40 5.85 24.15
C TYR A 263 16.54 4.90 23.31
N SER A 264 16.66 5.00 21.99
CA SER A 264 16.00 4.09 21.06
C SER A 264 16.83 2.82 20.88
N SER A 265 16.21 1.66 20.97
CA SER A 265 16.84 0.36 20.67
C SER A 265 16.78 0.05 19.19
N ILE A 266 17.86 -0.52 18.64
CA ILE A 266 17.86 -1.08 17.28
C ILE A 266 17.12 -2.41 17.33
N VAL A 267 16.31 -2.67 16.30
CA VAL A 267 15.60 -3.94 16.11
C VAL A 267 16.35 -4.73 15.05
N PRO A 268 17.21 -5.73 15.40
CA PRO A 268 17.97 -6.49 14.41
C PRO A 268 17.04 -7.35 13.55
N LEU A 269 17.30 -7.43 12.24
CA LEU A 269 16.57 -8.33 11.34
C LEU A 269 16.67 -9.78 11.81
N LYS A 270 17.83 -10.20 12.34
CA LYS A 270 18.04 -11.52 12.94
C LYS A 270 16.98 -11.89 13.97
N ALA A 271 16.61 -10.96 14.83
CA ALA A 271 15.58 -11.17 15.86
C ALA A 271 14.19 -11.35 15.26
N LEU A 272 13.86 -10.58 14.21
CA LEU A 272 12.56 -10.66 13.54
C LEU A 272 12.39 -12.00 12.79
N LEU A 273 13.43 -12.44 12.09
CA LEU A 273 13.39 -13.70 11.33
C LEU A 273 13.44 -14.94 12.24
N ASN A 274 14.00 -14.82 13.43
CA ASN A 274 14.04 -15.91 14.41
C ASN A 274 12.75 -16.05 15.23
N ASP A 275 11.86 -15.06 15.18
CA ASP A 275 10.59 -15.08 15.91
C ASP A 275 9.63 -16.16 15.36
N THR A 276 8.88 -16.80 16.25
CA THR A 276 7.91 -17.85 15.90
C THR A 276 6.84 -17.34 14.93
N ALA A 277 6.42 -16.07 15.06
CA ALA A 277 5.44 -15.48 14.16
C ALA A 277 5.88 -15.46 12.69
N PHE A 278 7.20 -15.32 12.43
CA PHE A 278 7.72 -15.40 11.07
C PHE A 278 8.00 -16.85 10.66
N ARG A 279 8.65 -17.64 11.52
CA ARG A 279 9.06 -19.02 11.21
C ARG A 279 7.89 -19.96 10.94
N GLU A 280 6.77 -19.77 11.65
CA GLU A 280 5.55 -20.59 11.52
C GLU A 280 4.51 -19.94 10.61
N SER A 281 4.87 -18.85 9.94
CA SER A 281 3.96 -18.16 9.03
C SER A 281 3.55 -19.03 7.85
N LYS A 282 2.25 -19.12 7.61
CA LYS A 282 1.66 -19.81 6.44
C LYS A 282 1.43 -18.87 5.25
N ALA A 283 1.96 -17.65 5.33
CA ALA A 283 1.86 -16.64 4.29
C ALA A 283 2.57 -17.08 3.00
N GLU A 284 2.01 -16.70 1.86
CA GLU A 284 2.63 -16.95 0.56
C GLU A 284 3.90 -16.11 0.37
N LEU A 285 3.89 -14.86 0.82
CA LEU A 285 5.05 -13.96 0.77
C LEU A 285 5.22 -13.28 2.15
N PRO A 286 5.74 -14.00 3.17
CA PRO A 286 5.84 -13.48 4.52
C PRO A 286 6.92 -12.41 4.63
N VAL A 287 6.56 -11.29 5.24
CA VAL A 287 7.47 -10.17 5.53
C VAL A 287 7.42 -9.85 7.02
N ALA A 288 8.56 -9.96 7.71
CA ALA A 288 8.73 -9.52 9.09
C ALA A 288 9.28 -8.09 9.09
N ILE A 289 8.39 -7.09 9.24
CA ILE A 289 8.77 -5.69 9.00
C ILE A 289 9.35 -4.99 10.23
N GLY A 290 9.04 -5.43 11.45
CA GLY A 290 9.52 -4.77 12.67
C GLY A 290 8.76 -5.18 13.92
N TYR A 291 9.00 -4.44 15.01
CA TYR A 291 8.28 -4.60 16.28
C TYR A 291 7.19 -3.53 16.45
N THR A 292 6.02 -3.98 16.86
CA THR A 292 4.95 -3.10 17.34
C THR A 292 5.34 -2.45 18.68
N ILE A 293 4.58 -1.45 19.12
CA ILE A 293 4.76 -0.84 20.46
C ILE A 293 4.61 -1.88 21.58
N THR A 294 3.82 -2.95 21.33
CA THR A 294 3.63 -4.05 22.27
C THR A 294 4.76 -5.09 22.25
N GLN A 295 5.86 -4.80 21.57
CA GLN A 295 7.02 -5.69 21.36
C GLN A 295 6.68 -7.03 20.66
N LYS A 296 5.65 -7.06 19.83
CA LYS A 296 5.33 -8.20 18.97
C LYS A 296 5.89 -8.00 17.59
N VAL A 297 6.41 -9.04 16.99
CA VAL A 297 6.83 -9.01 15.57
C VAL A 297 5.60 -8.80 14.68
N LYS A 298 5.67 -7.80 13.82
CA LYS A 298 4.67 -7.60 12.78
C LYS A 298 5.08 -8.38 11.54
N VAL A 299 4.33 -9.43 11.26
CA VAL A 299 4.43 -10.21 10.02
C VAL A 299 3.18 -9.93 9.18
N PHE A 300 3.36 -9.74 7.89
CA PHE A 300 2.26 -9.66 6.93
C PHE A 300 2.56 -10.46 5.67
N ASP A 301 1.50 -10.83 4.94
CA ASP A 301 1.62 -11.48 3.64
C ASP A 301 1.55 -10.44 2.52
N LEU A 302 2.64 -10.27 1.77
CA LEU A 302 2.66 -9.37 0.62
C LEU A 302 1.73 -9.85 -0.51
N ALA A 303 1.42 -11.14 -0.58
CA ALA A 303 0.48 -11.67 -1.57
C ALA A 303 -0.98 -11.30 -1.25
N ASP A 304 -1.33 -11.21 0.04
CA ASP A 304 -2.68 -10.78 0.47
C ASP A 304 -2.86 -9.27 0.37
N ALA A 305 -1.80 -8.51 0.68
CA ALA A 305 -1.72 -7.09 0.44
C ALA A 305 -0.91 -6.84 -0.84
N PRO A 306 -1.55 -6.92 -2.00
CA PRO A 306 -0.87 -7.20 -3.26
C PRO A 306 0.14 -6.14 -3.66
N HIS A 307 -0.02 -4.92 -3.21
CA HIS A 307 0.84 -3.80 -3.58
C HIS A 307 1.06 -2.91 -2.36
N LEU A 308 2.30 -2.46 -2.20
CA LEU A 308 2.77 -1.73 -1.05
C LEU A 308 3.32 -0.35 -1.48
N LEU A 309 2.80 0.71 -0.89
CA LEU A 309 3.35 2.05 -1.01
C LEU A 309 4.24 2.35 0.20
N VAL A 310 5.49 2.75 -0.05
CA VAL A 310 6.45 3.10 1.00
C VAL A 310 6.93 4.53 0.79
N ALA A 311 6.67 5.42 1.73
CA ALA A 311 7.13 6.79 1.60
C ALA A 311 7.72 7.35 2.91
N GLY A 312 8.58 8.36 2.78
CA GLY A 312 9.21 9.02 3.91
C GLY A 312 10.34 9.95 3.50
N ALA A 313 10.73 10.88 4.36
CA ALA A 313 11.83 11.79 4.06
C ALA A 313 13.19 11.06 4.02
N THR A 314 14.17 11.69 3.41
CA THR A 314 15.54 11.15 3.29
C THR A 314 16.11 10.80 4.66
N LYS A 315 16.81 9.66 4.76
CA LYS A 315 17.46 9.15 5.99
C LYS A 315 16.49 8.84 7.14
N GLN A 316 15.21 8.60 6.89
CA GLN A 316 14.24 8.26 7.92
C GLN A 316 13.96 6.75 8.06
N GLY A 317 14.53 5.90 7.18
CA GLY A 317 14.43 4.44 7.25
C GLY A 317 13.81 3.78 6.03
N LYS A 318 13.40 4.53 4.98
CA LYS A 318 12.78 3.99 3.76
C LYS A 318 13.61 2.87 3.13
N SER A 319 14.87 3.12 2.84
CA SER A 319 15.77 2.16 2.20
C SER A 319 16.01 0.93 3.07
N VAL A 320 16.22 1.14 4.38
CA VAL A 320 16.35 0.02 5.33
C VAL A 320 15.08 -0.82 5.35
N GLY A 321 13.89 -0.18 5.35
CA GLY A 321 12.60 -0.89 5.29
C GLY A 321 12.43 -1.72 4.02
N LEU A 322 12.84 -1.20 2.86
CA LEU A 322 12.82 -1.96 1.60
C LEU A 322 13.77 -3.17 1.67
N ASN A 323 14.95 -2.98 2.22
CA ASN A 323 15.93 -4.06 2.40
C ASN A 323 15.43 -5.13 3.40
N VAL A 324 14.75 -4.74 4.48
CA VAL A 324 14.09 -5.67 5.42
C VAL A 324 13.03 -6.51 4.72
N ILE A 325 12.22 -5.90 3.84
CA ILE A 325 11.20 -6.62 3.06
C ILE A 325 11.86 -7.64 2.13
N VAL A 326 12.84 -7.20 1.33
CA VAL A 326 13.54 -8.07 0.38
C VAL A 326 14.24 -9.23 1.13
N SER A 327 14.98 -8.93 2.19
CA SER A 327 15.67 -9.95 2.99
C SER A 327 14.69 -10.94 3.62
N SER A 328 13.54 -10.49 4.17
CA SER A 328 12.52 -11.41 4.68
C SER A 328 12.07 -12.42 3.61
N LEU A 329 11.88 -11.96 2.38
CA LEU A 329 11.49 -12.82 1.27
C LEU A 329 12.62 -13.78 0.83
N LEU A 330 13.88 -13.33 0.83
CA LEU A 330 15.04 -14.19 0.52
C LEU A 330 15.23 -15.30 1.54
N TYR A 331 14.92 -15.07 2.82
CA TYR A 331 14.98 -16.08 3.87
C TYR A 331 13.80 -17.06 3.86
N SER A 332 12.70 -16.72 3.20
CA SER A 332 11.46 -17.51 3.24
C SER A 332 11.14 -18.24 1.95
N LYS A 333 11.59 -17.75 0.80
CA LYS A 333 11.20 -18.25 -0.52
C LYS A 333 12.38 -18.80 -1.31
N HIS A 334 12.13 -19.92 -1.98
CA HIS A 334 13.09 -20.55 -2.88
C HIS A 334 13.19 -19.76 -4.21
N PRO A 335 14.35 -19.75 -4.91
CA PRO A 335 14.48 -19.06 -6.20
C PRO A 335 13.48 -19.49 -7.27
N SER A 336 13.00 -20.73 -7.22
CA SER A 336 11.94 -21.21 -8.13
C SER A 336 10.55 -20.65 -7.83
N GLU A 337 10.34 -20.10 -6.63
CA GLU A 337 9.04 -19.63 -6.17
C GLU A 337 8.91 -18.10 -6.21
N LEU A 338 10.06 -17.39 -6.28
CA LEU A 338 10.09 -15.92 -6.20
C LEU A 338 11.13 -15.35 -7.16
N LYS A 339 10.73 -14.26 -7.84
CA LYS A 339 11.62 -13.42 -8.64
C LYS A 339 11.43 -11.95 -8.28
N PHE A 340 12.50 -11.17 -8.45
CA PHE A 340 12.50 -9.73 -8.26
C PHE A 340 12.78 -8.98 -9.56
N VAL A 341 12.20 -7.80 -9.68
CA VAL A 341 12.59 -6.75 -10.62
C VAL A 341 12.91 -5.51 -9.82
N PHE A 342 14.13 -5.05 -9.86
CA PHE A 342 14.56 -3.83 -9.17
C PHE A 342 14.68 -2.67 -10.15
N ILE A 343 14.04 -1.55 -9.81
CA ILE A 343 14.12 -0.28 -10.54
C ILE A 343 14.68 0.77 -9.58
N ASP A 344 15.96 1.11 -9.78
CA ASP A 344 16.72 2.04 -8.96
C ASP A 344 17.41 3.09 -9.83
N PRO A 345 16.75 4.22 -10.11
CA PRO A 345 17.32 5.27 -10.96
C PRO A 345 18.61 5.87 -10.42
N LYS A 346 18.85 5.76 -9.11
CA LYS A 346 20.02 6.36 -8.44
C LYS A 346 21.19 5.40 -8.27
N MET A 347 20.98 4.10 -8.45
CA MET A 347 21.98 3.04 -8.22
C MET A 347 22.61 3.06 -6.83
N VAL A 348 21.83 3.37 -5.81
CA VAL A 348 22.33 3.49 -4.43
C VAL A 348 21.87 2.32 -3.57
N GLU A 349 20.58 1.96 -3.67
CA GLU A 349 19.94 1.07 -2.71
C GLU A 349 20.02 -0.41 -3.10
N PHE A 350 19.94 -0.71 -4.42
CA PHE A 350 19.82 -2.10 -4.89
C PHE A 350 21.00 -2.63 -5.69
N SER A 351 22.11 -1.89 -5.78
CA SER A 351 23.26 -2.31 -6.58
C SER A 351 23.84 -3.67 -6.16
N SER A 352 23.86 -4.00 -4.87
CA SER A 352 24.37 -5.28 -4.35
C SER A 352 23.50 -6.49 -4.73
N TYR A 353 22.21 -6.27 -5.03
CA TYR A 353 21.30 -7.34 -5.45
C TYR A 353 21.55 -7.84 -6.87
N ALA A 354 22.37 -7.16 -7.67
CA ALA A 354 22.80 -7.65 -8.99
C ALA A 354 23.47 -9.04 -8.90
N LYS A 355 24.10 -9.37 -7.77
CA LYS A 355 24.67 -10.71 -7.47
C LYS A 355 23.61 -11.81 -7.54
N LEU A 356 22.32 -11.49 -7.33
CA LEU A 356 21.23 -12.45 -7.36
C LEU A 356 20.71 -12.78 -8.77
N LEU A 357 21.35 -12.27 -9.83
CA LEU A 357 20.91 -12.41 -11.23
C LEU A 357 20.50 -13.85 -11.57
N LYS A 358 21.36 -14.82 -11.27
CA LYS A 358 21.15 -16.24 -11.64
C LYS A 358 20.15 -16.99 -10.75
N HIS A 359 19.65 -16.36 -9.67
CA HIS A 359 18.75 -17.00 -8.71
C HIS A 359 17.39 -16.32 -8.63
N TYR A 360 17.36 -15.02 -8.35
CA TYR A 360 16.14 -14.32 -7.99
C TYR A 360 15.71 -13.21 -8.95
N LEU A 361 16.54 -12.81 -9.94
CA LEU A 361 16.13 -11.68 -10.78
C LEU A 361 15.31 -12.14 -12.00
N ALA A 362 14.36 -11.30 -12.38
CA ALA A 362 13.67 -11.35 -13.65
C ALA A 362 14.15 -10.19 -14.52
N VAL A 363 14.61 -10.50 -15.73
CA VAL A 363 15.29 -9.57 -16.64
C VAL A 363 14.75 -9.67 -18.04
N LEU A 364 15.04 -8.66 -18.88
CA LEU A 364 14.72 -8.70 -20.31
C LEU A 364 15.72 -9.58 -21.06
N PRO A 365 15.30 -10.28 -22.12
CA PRO A 365 16.16 -11.22 -22.85
C PRO A 365 17.10 -10.56 -23.88
N ASP A 366 17.18 -9.23 -23.93
CA ASP A 366 17.86 -8.45 -24.96
C ASP A 366 19.31 -8.06 -24.63
N ALA A 367 19.94 -8.74 -23.67
CA ALA A 367 21.35 -8.51 -23.35
C ALA A 367 22.27 -9.14 -24.39
N GLY A 368 23.30 -8.39 -24.82
CA GLY A 368 24.28 -8.85 -25.81
C GLY A 368 25.36 -9.77 -25.24
N SER A 369 25.58 -9.75 -23.93
CA SER A 369 26.58 -10.57 -23.20
C SER A 369 26.16 -10.76 -21.75
N GLU A 370 26.80 -11.75 -21.07
CA GLU A 370 26.57 -11.95 -19.61
C GLU A 370 26.96 -10.72 -18.78
N GLU A 371 27.96 -9.96 -19.20
CA GLU A 371 28.37 -8.74 -18.53
C GLU A 371 27.33 -7.61 -18.72
N ASP A 372 26.77 -7.47 -19.93
CA ASP A 372 25.68 -6.54 -20.19
C ASP A 372 24.43 -6.92 -19.41
N GLU A 373 24.11 -8.22 -19.35
CA GLU A 373 22.99 -8.73 -18.55
C GLU A 373 23.16 -8.40 -17.06
N ALA A 374 24.34 -8.60 -16.50
CA ALA A 374 24.63 -8.24 -15.12
C ALA A 374 24.51 -6.73 -14.88
N ASN A 375 25.02 -5.91 -15.81
CA ASN A 375 24.93 -4.46 -15.72
C ASN A 375 23.50 -3.91 -15.84
N ARG A 376 22.62 -4.62 -16.56
CA ARG A 376 21.22 -4.26 -16.79
C ARG A 376 20.24 -4.95 -15.84
N SER A 377 20.74 -5.84 -14.99
CA SER A 377 19.94 -6.61 -14.02
C SER A 377 19.18 -5.72 -13.03
N ILE A 378 19.75 -4.55 -12.69
CA ILE A 378 19.08 -3.47 -11.96
C ILE A 378 18.75 -2.36 -12.95
N VAL A 379 17.48 -2.03 -13.07
CA VAL A 379 16.99 -1.04 -14.05
C VAL A 379 17.25 0.37 -13.56
N LYS A 380 17.98 1.17 -14.35
CA LYS A 380 18.49 2.50 -13.99
C LYS A 380 17.75 3.63 -14.70
N ASN A 381 17.48 3.42 -15.97
CA ASN A 381 16.98 4.47 -16.86
C ASN A 381 15.47 4.42 -17.01
N PRO A 382 14.79 5.56 -17.18
CA PRO A 382 13.34 5.57 -17.41
C PRO A 382 12.89 4.81 -18.65
N LYS A 383 13.70 4.76 -19.71
CA LYS A 383 13.39 3.99 -20.94
C LYS A 383 13.40 2.47 -20.67
N ASP A 384 14.41 2.00 -19.93
CA ASP A 384 14.51 0.59 -19.55
C ASP A 384 13.40 0.24 -18.54
N ALA A 385 13.05 1.18 -17.63
CA ALA A 385 11.93 1.03 -16.70
C ALA A 385 10.59 0.92 -17.45
N GLU A 386 10.37 1.74 -18.48
CA GLU A 386 9.19 1.62 -19.35
C GLU A 386 9.14 0.25 -20.02
N LYS A 387 10.26 -0.19 -20.63
CA LYS A 387 10.34 -1.46 -21.34
C LYS A 387 10.04 -2.64 -20.41
N ILE A 388 10.68 -2.72 -19.24
CA ILE A 388 10.49 -3.84 -18.32
C ILE A 388 9.07 -3.85 -17.71
N LEU A 389 8.49 -2.69 -17.42
CA LEU A 389 7.11 -2.62 -16.91
C LEU A 389 6.07 -3.02 -17.97
N ARG A 390 6.30 -2.70 -19.25
CA ARG A 390 5.47 -3.20 -20.36
C ARG A 390 5.60 -4.71 -20.51
N SER A 391 6.81 -5.23 -20.44
CA SER A 391 7.09 -6.68 -20.48
C SER A 391 6.39 -7.42 -19.32
N LEU A 392 6.41 -6.86 -18.11
CA LEU A 392 5.66 -7.40 -16.97
C LEU A 392 4.13 -7.39 -17.19
N CYS A 393 3.62 -6.40 -17.92
CA CYS A 393 2.20 -6.41 -18.31
C CYS A 393 1.88 -7.53 -19.31
N ILE A 394 2.79 -7.86 -20.22
CA ILE A 394 2.66 -9.00 -21.15
C ILE A 394 2.71 -10.31 -20.36
N GLU A 395 3.74 -10.48 -19.50
CA GLU A 395 3.84 -11.66 -18.62
C GLU A 395 2.58 -11.86 -17.77
N MET A 396 1.99 -10.77 -17.29
CA MET A 396 0.74 -10.82 -16.55
C MET A 396 -0.41 -11.36 -17.39
N ASP A 397 -0.55 -10.90 -18.64
CA ASP A 397 -1.60 -11.34 -19.56
C ASP A 397 -1.40 -12.81 -19.96
N ASP A 398 -0.16 -13.23 -20.24
CA ASP A 398 0.19 -14.64 -20.54
C ASP A 398 -0.16 -15.55 -19.35
N ARG A 399 0.09 -15.08 -18.13
CA ARG A 399 -0.31 -15.81 -16.92
C ARG A 399 -1.82 -15.94 -16.80
N TYR A 400 -2.58 -14.90 -17.11
CA TYR A 400 -4.05 -14.97 -17.13
C TYR A 400 -4.55 -15.99 -18.15
N GLU A 401 -3.90 -16.09 -19.31
CA GLU A 401 -4.23 -17.13 -20.28
C GLU A 401 -3.98 -18.54 -19.72
N LEU A 402 -2.85 -18.76 -19.06
CA LEU A 402 -2.54 -20.03 -18.40
C LEU A 402 -3.51 -20.36 -17.25
N LEU A 403 -3.89 -19.36 -16.44
CA LEU A 403 -4.90 -19.52 -15.38
C LEU A 403 -6.25 -19.93 -15.98
N SER A 404 -6.66 -19.30 -17.08
CA SER A 404 -7.90 -19.60 -17.81
C SER A 404 -7.87 -21.02 -18.37
N LYS A 405 -6.79 -21.42 -19.05
CA LYS A 405 -6.61 -22.80 -19.55
C LYS A 405 -6.66 -23.84 -18.45
N ALA A 406 -6.12 -23.51 -17.27
CA ALA A 406 -6.16 -24.36 -16.10
C ALA A 406 -7.50 -24.35 -15.33
N GLY A 407 -8.45 -23.49 -15.70
CA GLY A 407 -9.73 -23.32 -15.01
C GLY A 407 -9.59 -22.87 -13.56
N VAL A 408 -8.65 -21.96 -13.27
CA VAL A 408 -8.41 -21.39 -11.94
C VAL A 408 -8.35 -19.87 -12.02
N ASN A 409 -8.58 -19.20 -10.87
CA ASN A 409 -8.67 -17.75 -10.81
C ASN A 409 -7.45 -17.08 -10.12
N ASN A 410 -6.48 -17.85 -9.65
CA ASN A 410 -5.27 -17.29 -9.02
C ASN A 410 -4.08 -18.24 -9.11
N ILE A 411 -2.89 -17.64 -8.96
CA ILE A 411 -1.59 -18.33 -9.04
C ILE A 411 -1.41 -19.42 -7.98
N LYS A 412 -1.95 -19.25 -6.77
CA LYS A 412 -1.82 -20.23 -5.68
C LYS A 412 -2.49 -21.55 -6.06
N LEU A 413 -3.73 -21.50 -6.54
CA LEU A 413 -4.45 -22.69 -7.01
C LEU A 413 -3.81 -23.29 -8.26
N TYR A 414 -3.30 -22.43 -9.16
CA TYR A 414 -2.59 -22.89 -10.35
C TYR A 414 -1.33 -23.68 -9.98
N ASN A 415 -0.47 -23.11 -9.14
CA ASN A 415 0.76 -23.76 -8.72
C ASN A 415 0.50 -25.03 -7.90
N SER A 416 -0.58 -25.09 -7.11
CA SER A 416 -1.00 -26.32 -6.44
C SER A 416 -1.33 -27.42 -7.44
N ARG A 417 -2.19 -27.11 -8.47
CA ARG A 417 -2.50 -28.07 -9.53
C ARG A 417 -1.28 -28.50 -10.33
N TYR A 418 -0.34 -27.58 -10.59
CA TYR A 418 0.89 -27.90 -11.28
C TYR A 418 1.78 -28.86 -10.45
N LYS A 419 1.97 -28.60 -9.16
CA LYS A 419 2.70 -29.47 -8.22
C LYS A 419 2.06 -30.86 -8.12
N GLU A 420 0.74 -30.93 -8.16
CA GLU A 420 -0.03 -32.18 -8.18
C GLU A 420 -0.02 -32.91 -9.54
N ARG A 421 0.76 -32.42 -10.53
CA ARG A 421 0.85 -32.94 -11.91
C ARG A 421 -0.48 -32.99 -12.67
N LYS A 422 -1.46 -32.16 -12.28
CA LYS A 422 -2.76 -32.01 -12.94
C LYS A 422 -2.71 -31.10 -14.18
N LEU A 423 -1.62 -30.38 -14.38
CA LEU A 423 -1.39 -29.50 -15.52
C LEU A 423 -0.23 -30.03 -16.36
N ARG A 424 -0.49 -30.21 -17.65
CA ARG A 424 0.45 -30.82 -18.58
C ARG A 424 1.41 -29.79 -19.18
N PRO A 425 2.74 -30.00 -19.07
CA PRO A 425 3.74 -29.10 -19.67
C PRO A 425 3.68 -28.99 -21.18
N ASP A 426 3.26 -30.07 -21.87
CA ASP A 426 3.06 -30.09 -23.34
C ASP A 426 1.93 -29.17 -23.82
N HIS A 427 1.03 -28.76 -22.93
CA HIS A 427 0.02 -27.72 -23.20
C HIS A 427 0.50 -26.31 -22.80
N GLY A 428 1.81 -26.14 -22.59
CA GLY A 428 2.43 -24.86 -22.24
C GLY A 428 2.37 -24.50 -20.75
N HIS A 429 1.83 -25.40 -19.89
CA HIS A 429 1.81 -25.15 -18.47
C HIS A 429 3.21 -25.24 -17.85
N ARG A 430 3.53 -24.29 -17.01
CA ARG A 430 4.79 -24.18 -16.26
C ARG A 430 4.52 -23.73 -14.84
N TYR A 431 5.46 -23.97 -13.93
CA TYR A 431 5.36 -23.36 -12.61
C TYR A 431 5.51 -21.83 -12.72
N LEU A 432 4.66 -21.09 -12.03
CA LEU A 432 4.65 -19.63 -12.06
C LEU A 432 5.23 -19.08 -10.74
N PRO A 433 6.48 -18.55 -10.73
CA PRO A 433 7.01 -17.89 -9.55
C PRO A 433 6.25 -16.58 -9.29
N TYR A 434 6.16 -16.16 -8.02
CA TYR A 434 5.76 -14.80 -7.70
C TYR A 434 6.80 -13.83 -8.24
N ILE A 435 6.38 -12.66 -8.73
CA ILE A 435 7.28 -11.61 -9.17
C ILE A 435 7.02 -10.37 -8.33
N VAL A 436 8.04 -9.88 -7.64
CA VAL A 436 7.99 -8.67 -6.82
C VAL A 436 8.79 -7.57 -7.51
N VAL A 437 8.10 -6.54 -7.95
CA VAL A 437 8.70 -5.35 -8.57
C VAL A 437 8.95 -4.31 -7.48
N VAL A 438 10.20 -3.89 -7.30
CA VAL A 438 10.59 -2.91 -6.29
C VAL A 438 11.11 -1.66 -6.97
N VAL A 439 10.42 -0.54 -6.76
CA VAL A 439 10.78 0.78 -7.29
C VAL A 439 11.27 1.64 -6.13
N ASP A 440 12.55 2.02 -6.12
CA ASP A 440 13.13 2.81 -5.02
C ASP A 440 12.61 4.25 -4.99
N GLU A 441 12.58 4.93 -6.13
CA GLU A 441 12.15 6.32 -6.20
C GLU A 441 11.22 6.56 -7.41
N TYR A 442 9.93 6.43 -7.17
CA TYR A 442 8.92 6.60 -8.21
C TYR A 442 8.87 8.03 -8.77
N ALA A 443 9.14 9.02 -7.94
CA ALA A 443 9.15 10.42 -8.37
C ALA A 443 10.19 10.68 -9.48
N ASP A 444 11.35 10.04 -9.42
CA ASP A 444 12.41 10.24 -10.41
C ASP A 444 12.07 9.61 -11.78
N LEU A 445 11.16 8.63 -11.82
CA LEU A 445 10.66 8.03 -13.06
C LEU A 445 9.54 8.86 -13.71
N THR A 446 8.81 9.66 -12.90
CA THR A 446 7.56 10.30 -13.35
C THR A 446 7.60 11.82 -13.37
N MET A 447 8.48 12.46 -12.58
CA MET A 447 8.60 13.93 -12.54
C MET A 447 9.55 14.45 -13.62
N THR A 448 9.07 14.56 -14.85
CA THR A 448 9.80 15.22 -15.96
C THR A 448 9.53 16.72 -15.94
N ILE A 449 10.32 17.47 -15.15
CA ILE A 449 10.24 18.93 -15.13
C ILE A 449 10.91 19.46 -16.42
N GLY A 450 10.12 20.03 -17.34
CA GLY A 450 10.62 20.64 -18.58
C GLY A 450 11.08 19.68 -19.67
N GLY A 451 10.74 18.38 -19.58
CA GLY A 451 11.21 17.34 -20.49
C GLY A 451 10.59 17.41 -21.90
N ALA A 452 11.33 16.84 -22.85
CA ALA A 452 10.88 16.61 -24.21
C ALA A 452 9.55 15.82 -24.24
N PRO A 453 8.73 15.93 -25.31
CA PRO A 453 7.48 15.19 -25.45
C PRO A 453 7.63 13.68 -25.20
N GLU A 454 8.75 13.10 -25.64
CA GLU A 454 9.10 11.68 -25.46
C GLU A 454 9.26 11.29 -23.99
N ALA A 455 9.94 12.13 -23.18
CA ALA A 455 10.09 11.87 -21.75
C ALA A 455 8.77 11.92 -21.00
N ARG A 456 7.83 12.77 -21.43
CA ARG A 456 6.47 12.81 -20.89
C ARG A 456 5.65 11.59 -21.29
N ALA A 457 5.84 11.10 -22.52
CA ALA A 457 5.19 9.88 -23.00
C ALA A 457 5.68 8.65 -22.20
N ALA A 458 6.99 8.51 -22.00
CA ALA A 458 7.58 7.44 -21.20
C ALA A 458 7.08 7.49 -19.74
N SER A 459 7.02 8.66 -19.10
CA SER A 459 6.49 8.84 -17.75
C SER A 459 5.02 8.39 -17.63
N ARG A 460 4.19 8.73 -18.62
CA ARG A 460 2.79 8.28 -18.67
C ARG A 460 2.69 6.76 -18.86
N SER A 461 3.50 6.20 -19.75
CA SER A 461 3.56 4.77 -20.01
C SER A 461 3.96 3.98 -18.76
N ILE A 462 4.99 4.44 -18.04
CA ILE A 462 5.42 3.90 -16.74
C ILE A 462 4.26 3.91 -15.75
N THR A 463 3.61 5.07 -15.58
CA THR A 463 2.48 5.22 -14.64
C THR A 463 1.33 4.29 -15.00
N ASN A 464 0.96 4.21 -16.27
CA ASN A 464 -0.13 3.35 -16.75
C ASN A 464 0.20 1.86 -16.53
N SER A 465 1.44 1.45 -16.81
CA SER A 465 1.89 0.07 -16.58
C SER A 465 1.85 -0.30 -15.10
N ILE A 466 2.32 0.58 -14.21
CA ILE A 466 2.26 0.37 -12.75
C ILE A 466 0.80 0.26 -12.27
N ILE A 467 -0.08 1.14 -12.75
CA ILE A 467 -1.50 1.09 -12.39
C ILE A 467 -2.13 -0.21 -12.90
N ARG A 468 -1.85 -0.64 -14.14
CA ARG A 468 -2.36 -1.89 -14.70
C ARG A 468 -1.89 -3.11 -13.91
N LEU A 469 -0.60 -3.17 -13.55
CA LEU A 469 -0.04 -4.21 -12.68
C LEU A 469 -0.71 -4.18 -11.30
N ALA A 470 -0.92 -3.00 -10.73
CA ALA A 470 -1.56 -2.86 -9.42
C ALA A 470 -3.05 -3.23 -9.43
N GLN A 471 -3.75 -3.09 -10.55
CA GLN A 471 -5.15 -3.47 -10.67
C GLN A 471 -5.37 -4.98 -10.89
N LYS A 472 -4.46 -5.62 -11.61
CA LYS A 472 -4.65 -7.01 -12.06
C LYS A 472 -3.58 -7.98 -11.57
N GLY A 473 -2.42 -7.50 -11.11
CA GLY A 473 -1.26 -8.34 -10.80
C GLY A 473 -1.49 -9.38 -9.71
N ARG A 474 -2.35 -9.11 -8.71
CA ARG A 474 -2.58 -9.99 -7.56
C ARG A 474 -2.88 -11.44 -7.96
N ALA A 475 -3.84 -11.65 -8.84
CA ALA A 475 -4.25 -12.99 -9.25
C ALA A 475 -3.17 -13.72 -10.07
N ALA A 476 -2.37 -12.98 -10.83
CA ALA A 476 -1.25 -13.50 -11.61
C ALA A 476 0.06 -13.63 -10.82
N GLY A 477 0.08 -13.25 -9.53
CA GLY A 477 1.26 -13.32 -8.66
C GLY A 477 2.32 -12.26 -8.95
N LEU A 478 1.91 -11.09 -9.45
CA LEU A 478 2.77 -9.94 -9.63
C LEU A 478 2.45 -8.89 -8.58
N HIS A 479 3.46 -8.46 -7.82
CA HIS A 479 3.33 -7.54 -6.71
C HIS A 479 4.25 -6.34 -6.90
N VAL A 480 3.77 -5.14 -6.60
CA VAL A 480 4.54 -3.89 -6.77
C VAL A 480 4.76 -3.24 -5.42
N ILE A 481 6.01 -2.98 -5.10
CA ILE A 481 6.43 -2.14 -3.98
C ILE A 481 6.89 -0.82 -4.57
N LEU A 482 6.10 0.22 -4.34
CA LEU A 482 6.34 1.56 -4.88
C LEU A 482 6.87 2.46 -3.78
N ALA A 483 8.12 2.91 -3.90
CA ALA A 483 8.70 3.77 -2.89
C ALA A 483 8.99 5.19 -3.41
N THR A 484 8.95 6.18 -2.51
CA THR A 484 9.31 7.57 -2.82
C THR A 484 9.75 8.35 -1.59
N GLN A 485 10.70 9.25 -1.77
CA GLN A 485 11.11 10.25 -0.78
C GLN A 485 10.36 11.59 -0.96
N ARG A 486 9.53 11.70 -2.02
CA ARG A 486 8.79 12.92 -2.37
C ARG A 486 7.27 12.65 -2.28
N PRO A 487 6.68 12.69 -1.08
CA PRO A 487 5.27 12.38 -0.87
C PRO A 487 4.36 13.56 -1.28
N SER A 488 4.49 14.05 -2.52
CA SER A 488 3.60 15.07 -3.06
C SER A 488 2.37 14.46 -3.72
N VAL A 489 1.30 15.24 -3.85
CA VAL A 489 0.05 14.82 -4.51
C VAL A 489 0.28 14.51 -6.00
N ASP A 490 1.26 15.16 -6.63
CA ASP A 490 1.63 14.89 -8.03
C ASP A 490 2.24 13.50 -8.21
N VAL A 491 2.95 12.99 -7.19
CA VAL A 491 3.57 11.65 -7.18
C VAL A 491 2.58 10.62 -6.65
N ILE A 492 1.99 10.86 -5.49
CA ILE A 492 1.03 9.96 -4.83
C ILE A 492 -0.39 10.51 -5.07
N ASN A 493 -0.88 10.34 -6.29
CA ASN A 493 -2.21 10.78 -6.68
C ASN A 493 -3.30 9.77 -6.27
N GLY A 494 -4.57 10.11 -6.53
CA GLY A 494 -5.71 9.27 -6.19
C GLY A 494 -5.69 7.90 -6.84
N LEU A 495 -5.17 7.78 -8.07
CA LEU A 495 -5.07 6.50 -8.79
C LEU A 495 -4.03 5.57 -8.15
N ILE A 496 -2.89 6.10 -7.71
CA ILE A 496 -1.89 5.32 -6.97
C ILE A 496 -2.49 4.87 -5.63
N LYS A 497 -3.10 5.80 -4.87
CA LYS A 497 -3.66 5.50 -3.55
C LYS A 497 -4.76 4.42 -3.58
N SER A 498 -5.62 4.43 -4.59
CA SER A 498 -6.70 3.43 -4.72
C SER A 498 -6.20 2.03 -5.04
N ASN A 499 -5.04 1.91 -5.69
CA ASN A 499 -4.46 0.63 -6.09
C ASN A 499 -3.37 0.11 -5.14
N PHE A 500 -2.94 0.93 -4.17
CA PHE A 500 -1.97 0.56 -3.14
C PHE A 500 -2.62 0.63 -1.75
N PRO A 501 -3.36 -0.40 -1.36
CA PRO A 501 -4.14 -0.39 -0.11
C PRO A 501 -3.26 -0.48 1.13
N MET A 502 -2.11 -1.17 1.04
CA MET A 502 -1.14 -1.24 2.12
C MET A 502 -0.10 -0.13 1.97
N ARG A 503 0.15 0.60 3.06
CA ARG A 503 1.03 1.77 3.02
C ARG A 503 1.91 1.84 4.26
N ILE A 504 3.15 2.24 4.04
CA ILE A 504 4.13 2.52 5.08
C ILE A 504 4.56 3.98 4.96
N ALA A 505 4.36 4.74 6.03
CA ALA A 505 4.86 6.09 6.15
C ALA A 505 5.98 6.14 7.20
N PHE A 506 7.21 6.30 6.77
CA PHE A 506 8.30 6.74 7.64
C PHE A 506 8.13 8.22 7.95
N ARG A 507 8.96 8.76 8.85
CA ARG A 507 8.89 10.15 9.22
C ARG A 507 8.91 11.09 8.00
N VAL A 508 8.02 12.07 8.01
CA VAL A 508 7.91 13.12 6.99
C VAL A 508 8.03 14.51 7.62
N ALA A 509 8.19 15.54 6.79
CA ALA A 509 8.37 16.90 7.25
C ALA A 509 7.07 17.57 7.70
N SER A 510 5.96 17.26 7.06
CA SER A 510 4.69 17.95 7.28
C SER A 510 3.52 17.00 7.50
N ARG A 511 2.46 17.52 8.12
CA ARG A 511 1.17 16.85 8.26
C ARG A 511 0.51 16.57 6.90
N VAL A 512 0.75 17.44 5.93
CA VAL A 512 0.22 17.28 4.57
C VAL A 512 0.83 16.05 3.92
N ASP A 513 2.15 15.87 4.05
CA ASP A 513 2.85 14.70 3.52
C ASP A 513 2.31 13.40 4.14
N SER A 514 2.10 13.39 5.48
CA SER A 514 1.49 12.24 6.17
C SER A 514 0.13 11.89 5.58
N THR A 515 -0.76 12.88 5.43
CA THR A 515 -2.10 12.70 4.86
C THR A 515 -2.03 12.27 3.38
N THR A 516 -1.04 12.73 2.64
CA THR A 516 -0.83 12.29 1.25
C THR A 516 -0.50 10.80 1.18
N ILE A 517 0.30 10.27 2.12
CA ILE A 517 0.70 8.85 2.12
C ILE A 517 -0.41 7.96 2.68
N ILE A 518 -0.84 8.21 3.92
CA ILE A 518 -1.68 7.27 4.71
C ILE A 518 -3.08 7.80 5.01
N ASP A 519 -3.53 8.85 4.34
CA ASP A 519 -4.84 9.52 4.52
C ASP A 519 -5.10 10.04 5.95
N SER A 520 -4.09 10.00 6.82
CA SER A 520 -4.18 10.46 8.20
C SER A 520 -2.91 11.19 8.64
N PRO A 521 -3.00 12.12 9.60
CA PRO A 521 -1.83 12.74 10.21
C PRO A 521 -1.13 11.76 11.17
N GLY A 522 0.14 12.01 11.44
CA GLY A 522 0.91 11.30 12.47
C GLY A 522 2.33 10.93 12.05
N ALA A 523 2.61 10.76 10.76
CA ALA A 523 3.97 10.45 10.30
C ALA A 523 4.94 11.63 10.50
N GLU A 524 4.46 12.86 10.60
CA GLU A 524 5.26 14.04 10.96
C GLU A 524 5.71 14.04 12.44
N LYS A 525 5.05 13.24 13.28
CA LYS A 525 5.35 13.11 14.70
C LYS A 525 6.26 11.91 15.03
N LEU A 526 6.64 11.13 14.02
CA LEU A 526 7.55 10.00 14.19
C LEU A 526 8.97 10.48 14.57
N ILE A 527 9.72 9.60 15.23
CA ILE A 527 11.07 9.90 15.70
C ILE A 527 12.08 9.86 14.53
N GLY A 528 11.81 9.02 13.53
CA GLY A 528 12.74 8.69 12.45
C GLY A 528 13.55 7.43 12.74
N LYS A 529 14.61 7.16 11.97
CA LYS A 529 15.47 5.97 12.13
C LYS A 529 14.69 4.64 12.13
N GLY A 530 13.73 4.51 11.20
CA GLY A 530 12.93 3.30 11.05
C GLY A 530 11.61 3.32 11.84
N ASP A 531 11.31 4.36 12.62
CA ASP A 531 9.99 4.54 13.21
C ASP A 531 8.99 4.90 12.11
N MET A 532 7.92 4.13 11.98
CA MET A 532 6.97 4.21 10.87
C MET A 532 5.53 3.98 11.31
N LEU A 533 4.60 4.44 10.48
CA LEU A 533 3.19 4.07 10.53
C LEU A 533 2.90 3.07 9.40
N PHE A 534 2.37 1.93 9.78
CA PHE A 534 1.91 0.88 8.88
C PHE A 534 0.38 0.93 8.79
N SER A 535 -0.15 1.11 7.60
CA SER A 535 -1.59 1.15 7.35
C SER A 535 -1.98 0.05 6.38
N ALA A 536 -2.93 -0.79 6.80
CA ALA A 536 -3.52 -1.85 5.99
C ALA A 536 -5.04 -1.60 5.83
N GLY A 537 -5.41 -0.39 5.38
CA GLY A 537 -6.80 0.04 5.25
C GLY A 537 -7.18 1.17 6.20
N ILE A 538 -8.08 0.93 7.16
CA ILE A 538 -8.67 1.99 8.00
C ILE A 538 -7.76 2.42 9.15
N GLU A 539 -7.06 1.47 9.76
CA GLU A 539 -6.23 1.71 10.93
C GLU A 539 -4.74 1.79 10.60
N SER A 540 -4.02 2.66 11.28
CA SER A 540 -2.58 2.76 11.19
C SER A 540 -1.93 2.34 12.51
N GLU A 541 -1.00 1.40 12.44
CA GLU A 541 -0.22 0.89 13.57
C GLU A 541 1.19 1.49 13.54
N ARG A 542 1.71 1.90 14.70
CA ARG A 542 3.09 2.37 14.81
C ARG A 542 4.03 1.19 15.04
N ILE A 543 5.06 1.12 14.22
CA ILE A 543 6.01 0.00 14.20
C ILE A 543 7.43 0.57 14.14
N GLN A 544 8.33 0.00 14.93
CA GLN A 544 9.75 0.20 14.73
C GLN A 544 10.25 -0.82 13.71
N CYS A 545 10.67 -0.33 12.56
CA CYS A 545 11.21 -1.14 11.47
C CYS A 545 12.45 -1.93 11.91
N GLY A 546 12.60 -3.12 11.36
CA GLY A 546 13.83 -3.89 11.45
C GLY A 546 15.02 -3.13 10.87
N PHE A 547 16.21 -3.51 11.30
CA PHE A 547 17.47 -2.98 10.80
C PHE A 547 18.30 -4.11 10.20
N VAL A 548 18.83 -3.85 9.03
CA VAL A 548 19.83 -4.67 8.33
C VAL A 548 20.88 -3.75 7.74
N SER A 549 22.14 -4.05 7.93
CA SER A 549 23.27 -3.26 7.40
C SER A 549 23.58 -3.63 5.93
N GLY A 550 24.33 -2.77 5.25
CA GLY A 550 24.80 -3.05 3.90
C GLY A 550 25.70 -4.29 3.83
N ASP A 551 26.54 -4.49 4.84
CA ASP A 551 27.45 -5.63 4.93
C ASP A 551 26.71 -6.95 5.13
N GLU A 552 25.63 -6.95 5.92
CA GLU A 552 24.75 -8.13 6.07
C GLU A 552 24.06 -8.47 4.74
N ILE A 553 23.53 -7.45 4.04
CA ILE A 553 22.90 -7.64 2.71
C ILE A 553 23.91 -8.21 1.72
N ASP A 554 25.12 -7.68 1.69
CA ASP A 554 26.17 -8.16 0.80
C ASP A 554 26.58 -9.60 1.12
N SER A 555 26.66 -9.96 2.39
CA SER A 555 26.92 -11.32 2.87
C SER A 555 25.82 -12.30 2.45
N ILE A 556 24.54 -11.91 2.58
CA ILE A 556 23.38 -12.71 2.13
C ILE A 556 23.45 -12.91 0.61
N ASN A 557 23.65 -11.83 -0.15
CA ASN A 557 23.68 -11.89 -1.60
C ASN A 557 24.85 -12.73 -2.12
N THR A 558 26.03 -12.62 -1.50
CA THR A 558 27.21 -13.42 -1.82
C THR A 558 26.96 -14.89 -1.51
N PHE A 559 26.41 -15.23 -0.34
CA PHE A 559 26.07 -16.60 0.02
C PHE A 559 25.11 -17.25 -0.99
N ILE A 560 24.13 -16.49 -1.49
CA ILE A 560 23.19 -16.99 -2.50
C ILE A 560 23.89 -17.12 -3.85
N SER A 561 24.67 -16.13 -4.27
CA SER A 561 25.32 -16.12 -5.60
C SER A 561 26.39 -17.18 -5.75
N ASP A 562 27.06 -17.57 -4.67
CA ASP A 562 28.12 -18.58 -4.68
C ASP A 562 27.58 -20.01 -4.88
N GLN A 563 26.28 -20.22 -4.75
CA GLN A 563 25.65 -21.51 -4.99
C GLN A 563 25.60 -21.79 -6.49
N ARG A 564 26.17 -22.94 -6.88
CA ARG A 564 26.21 -23.40 -8.26
C ARG A 564 24.95 -24.21 -8.61
N GLY A 565 24.56 -24.18 -9.87
CA GLY A 565 23.61 -25.13 -10.41
C GLY A 565 22.18 -24.64 -10.61
N TYR A 566 21.91 -23.38 -10.35
CA TYR A 566 20.56 -22.82 -10.52
C TYR A 566 20.37 -22.05 -11.83
N GLY A 567 21.38 -21.99 -12.69
CA GLY A 567 21.37 -21.18 -13.91
C GLY A 567 20.18 -21.46 -14.84
N LYS A 568 20.02 -22.68 -15.34
CA LYS A 568 18.95 -22.98 -16.31
C LYS A 568 17.78 -23.79 -15.74
N CYS A 569 17.94 -24.47 -14.62
CA CYS A 569 16.96 -25.42 -14.07
C CYS A 569 15.70 -24.76 -13.56
N TYR A 570 15.80 -23.52 -13.07
CA TYR A 570 14.69 -22.73 -12.57
C TYR A 570 14.37 -21.54 -13.49
N ASN A 571 14.81 -21.60 -14.77
CA ASN A 571 14.75 -20.45 -15.69
C ASN A 571 15.42 -19.20 -15.11
N THR A 572 16.61 -19.38 -14.51
CA THR A 572 17.37 -18.25 -13.96
C THR A 572 18.55 -17.88 -14.86
N PRO A 573 18.72 -16.63 -15.23
CA PRO A 573 17.79 -15.54 -14.98
C PRO A 573 16.38 -15.87 -15.48
N TYR A 574 15.35 -15.33 -14.83
CA TYR A 574 13.99 -15.45 -15.35
C TYR A 574 13.80 -14.43 -16.46
N TYR A 575 13.71 -14.89 -17.70
CA TYR A 575 13.52 -14.00 -18.83
C TYR A 575 12.06 -13.60 -18.96
N LEU A 576 11.81 -12.30 -18.92
CA LEU A 576 10.50 -11.71 -19.20
C LEU A 576 10.24 -11.71 -20.71
N PRO A 577 8.97 -11.67 -21.16
CA PRO A 577 8.62 -11.56 -22.57
C PRO A 577 9.28 -10.34 -23.26
N ASP A 578 9.74 -10.50 -24.49
CA ASP A 578 10.26 -9.37 -25.23
C ASP A 578 9.12 -8.40 -25.63
N VAL A 579 9.38 -7.13 -25.49
CA VAL A 579 8.48 -6.07 -25.96
C VAL A 579 8.80 -5.85 -27.43
N THR A 580 8.41 -6.79 -28.30
CA THR A 580 8.35 -6.50 -29.72
C THR A 580 7.39 -5.34 -29.93
N ASP A 581 7.75 -4.39 -30.78
CA ASP A 581 6.86 -3.32 -31.26
C ASP A 581 5.64 -3.97 -31.98
N THR A 582 4.76 -4.59 -31.21
CA THR A 582 3.40 -4.80 -31.65
C THR A 582 2.79 -3.42 -31.73
N GLY A 583 2.82 -2.91 -32.96
CA GLY A 583 2.42 -1.58 -33.31
C GLY A 583 1.10 -1.21 -32.68
N ALA A 584 0.98 0.07 -32.47
CA ALA A 584 -0.24 0.78 -32.16
C ALA A 584 -1.47 0.17 -32.89
N GLU A 585 -2.11 -0.81 -32.28
CA GLU A 585 -3.47 -1.22 -32.59
C GLU A 585 -4.24 -1.39 -31.29
N GLY A 586 -5.10 -0.40 -31.05
CA GLY A 586 -6.04 -0.42 -29.93
C GLY A 586 -6.17 0.93 -29.25
N GLY A 587 -6.57 1.97 -30.04
CA GLY A 587 -7.05 3.24 -29.53
C GLY A 587 -8.40 3.15 -28.82
#